data_04217d6eb28f05a6fc229cb209f13a8b
#
_entry.id   04217d6eb28f05a6fc229cb209f13a8b
#
_cell.length_a   1.000
_cell.length_b   1.000
_cell.length_c   1.000
_cell.angle_alpha   90.00
_cell.angle_beta   90.00
_cell.angle_gamma   90.00
#
_symmetry.space_group_name_H-M   'P 1'
#
loop_
_entity.id
_entity.type
_entity.pdbx_description
1 polymer ?
#
loop_
_entity_poly.entity_id
_entity_poly.type
_entity_poly.pdbx_seq_one_letter_code
_entity_poly.pdbx_strand_id
1 'polypeptide(L)'
;MARRPTQLESQIEQHPRPASGAPSTAWEGRLEIIIAIALGLAAIVIAGAVYLNEHQEHKANLDFHQATHRLLDATAAGIRTPRGRTLEATSVSEVEHAEDHQEKAANYTLAEVILATSLFLFGVAGISSRWRIKIGSFSVATFVFLVAIVVLATN
;
A
#
# COMPACT_ATOMS: atom_id res chain seq x y z
N MET A 1 49.83 -16.23 -48.38
CA MET A 1 48.55 -16.92 -48.07
C MET A 1 47.71 -15.97 -47.21
N ALA A 2 46.76 -15.30 -47.83
CA ALA A 2 45.86 -14.37 -47.13
C ALA A 2 44.66 -15.16 -46.60
N ARG A 3 44.44 -15.15 -45.26
CA ARG A 3 43.26 -15.73 -44.64
C ARG A 3 42.03 -14.92 -45.03
N ARG A 4 41.05 -15.54 -45.69
CA ARG A 4 39.72 -14.96 -45.91
C ARG A 4 39.03 -14.84 -44.51
N PRO A 5 38.46 -13.68 -44.14
CA PRO A 5 37.67 -13.58 -42.93
C PRO A 5 36.45 -14.48 -43.06
N THR A 6 36.15 -15.21 -41.98
CA THR A 6 35.02 -16.12 -41.88
C THR A 6 33.73 -15.32 -41.88
N GLN A 7 32.69 -15.82 -42.59
CA GLN A 7 31.35 -15.18 -42.70
C GLN A 7 30.72 -14.85 -41.35
N LEU A 8 31.20 -15.47 -40.28
CA LEU A 8 30.73 -15.19 -38.91
C LEU A 8 31.17 -13.81 -38.40
N GLU A 9 32.36 -13.31 -38.81
CA GLU A 9 32.82 -11.99 -38.36
C GLU A 9 32.03 -10.85 -39.01
N SER A 10 31.52 -11.04 -40.25
CA SER A 10 30.69 -10.04 -40.93
C SER A 10 29.25 -9.94 -40.40
N GLN A 11 28.74 -10.96 -39.69
CA GLN A 11 27.41 -10.92 -39.08
C GLN A 11 27.41 -10.23 -37.71
N ILE A 12 28.54 -10.18 -37.02
CA ILE A 12 28.66 -9.53 -35.69
C ILE A 12 28.65 -8.00 -35.83
N GLU A 13 29.17 -7.48 -36.97
CA GLU A 13 29.18 -6.04 -37.22
C GLU A 13 27.84 -5.46 -37.67
N GLN A 14 26.86 -6.30 -38.08
CA GLN A 14 25.54 -5.85 -38.54
C GLN A 14 24.45 -5.83 -37.46
N HIS A 15 24.81 -6.04 -36.18
CA HIS A 15 23.84 -5.69 -35.16
C HIS A 15 23.69 -4.17 -35.13
N PRO A 16 22.53 -3.62 -35.56
CA PRO A 16 22.29 -2.20 -35.41
C PRO A 16 22.41 -1.90 -33.93
N ARG A 17 23.46 -1.15 -33.56
CA ARG A 17 23.53 -0.55 -32.23
C ARG A 17 22.17 0.08 -32.00
N PRO A 18 21.45 -0.26 -30.89
CA PRO A 18 20.23 0.46 -30.61
C PRO A 18 20.60 1.94 -30.64
N ALA A 19 19.92 2.68 -31.51
CA ALA A 19 20.13 4.11 -31.66
C ALA A 19 20.04 4.72 -30.27
N SER A 20 21.19 5.00 -29.68
CA SER A 20 21.29 5.66 -28.39
C SER A 20 20.63 7.03 -28.54
N GLY A 21 19.43 7.15 -27.99
CA GLY A 21 18.90 8.42 -27.56
C GLY A 21 18.61 9.38 -28.71
N ALA A 22 17.42 9.24 -29.33
CA ALA A 22 16.74 10.46 -29.73
C ALA A 22 16.70 11.38 -28.51
N PRO A 23 17.02 12.69 -28.63
CA PRO A 23 17.00 13.58 -27.47
C PRO A 23 15.62 13.51 -26.85
N SER A 24 15.54 13.01 -25.61
CA SER A 24 14.30 13.03 -24.83
C SER A 24 13.86 14.49 -24.82
N THR A 25 12.66 14.75 -25.31
CA THR A 25 12.15 16.12 -25.30
C THR A 25 12.16 16.60 -23.85
N ALA A 26 12.51 17.87 -23.62
CA ALA A 26 12.71 18.41 -22.26
C ALA A 26 11.51 18.14 -21.32
N TRP A 27 10.34 17.88 -21.86
CA TRP A 27 9.13 17.55 -21.11
C TRP A 27 9.02 16.06 -20.73
N GLU A 28 9.63 15.14 -21.49
CA GLU A 28 9.70 13.72 -21.10
C GLU A 28 10.52 13.55 -19.83
N GLY A 29 11.65 14.25 -19.71
CA GLY A 29 12.43 14.26 -18.49
C GLY A 29 11.66 14.84 -17.28
N ARG A 30 10.85 15.89 -17.51
CA ARG A 30 9.98 16.43 -16.44
C ARG A 30 8.92 15.43 -15.99
N LEU A 31 8.33 14.68 -16.92
CA LEU A 31 7.33 13.66 -16.58
C LEU A 31 7.94 12.52 -15.76
N GLU A 32 9.15 12.09 -16.10
CA GLU A 32 9.86 11.05 -15.32
C GLU A 32 10.13 11.49 -13.89
N ILE A 33 10.52 12.74 -13.70
CA ILE A 33 10.70 13.32 -12.35
C ILE A 33 9.37 13.35 -11.60
N ILE A 34 8.28 13.76 -12.24
CA ILE A 34 6.96 13.81 -11.62
C ILE A 34 6.50 12.40 -11.21
N ILE A 35 6.70 11.39 -12.08
CA ILE A 35 6.39 10.00 -11.77
C ILE A 35 7.23 9.50 -10.58
N ALA A 36 8.52 9.81 -10.55
CA ALA A 36 9.41 9.42 -9.45
C ALA A 36 8.98 10.06 -8.10
N ILE A 37 8.60 11.33 -8.11
CA ILE A 37 8.07 12.02 -6.92
C ILE A 37 6.74 11.39 -6.48
N ALA A 38 5.83 11.09 -7.42
CA ALA A 38 4.55 10.46 -7.11
C ALA A 38 4.75 9.07 -6.49
N LEU A 39 5.70 8.27 -7.02
CA LEU A 39 6.07 6.97 -6.45
C LEU A 39 6.61 7.11 -5.02
N GLY A 40 7.49 8.08 -4.78
CA GLY A 40 8.04 8.35 -3.46
C GLY A 40 6.96 8.75 -2.45
N LEU A 41 6.05 9.64 -2.84
CA LEU A 41 4.93 10.05 -1.99
C LEU A 41 3.98 8.89 -1.70
N ALA A 42 3.65 8.08 -2.72
CA ALA A 42 2.81 6.90 -2.52
C ALA A 42 3.43 5.90 -1.54
N ALA A 43 4.74 5.67 -1.61
CA ALA A 43 5.45 4.80 -0.67
C ALA A 43 5.39 5.30 0.77
N ILE A 44 5.51 6.63 0.99
CA ILE A 44 5.40 7.23 2.33
C ILE A 44 3.99 7.06 2.89
N VAL A 45 2.95 7.27 2.06
CA VAL A 45 1.55 7.11 2.48
C VAL A 45 1.26 5.65 2.84
N ILE A 46 1.76 4.68 2.04
CA ILE A 46 1.63 3.25 2.34
C ILE A 46 2.28 2.92 3.69
N ALA A 47 3.51 3.37 3.92
CA ALA A 47 4.19 3.13 5.20
C ALA A 47 3.41 3.70 6.39
N GLY A 48 2.80 4.88 6.22
CA GLY A 48 1.92 5.49 7.22
C GLY A 48 0.66 4.66 7.47
N ALA A 49 0.02 4.15 6.42
CA ALA A 49 -1.18 3.32 6.53
C ALA A 49 -0.89 2.00 7.26
N VAL A 50 0.20 1.31 6.90
CA VAL A 50 0.67 0.08 7.58
C VAL A 50 0.89 0.33 9.07
N TYR A 51 1.59 1.42 9.41
CA TYR A 51 1.81 1.78 10.81
C TYR A 51 0.51 1.99 11.59
N LEU A 52 -0.47 2.69 10.98
CA LEU A 52 -1.77 2.92 11.61
C LEU A 52 -2.55 1.61 11.78
N ASN A 53 -2.52 0.72 10.79
CA ASN A 53 -3.15 -0.59 10.85
C ASN A 53 -2.59 -1.44 12.00
N GLU A 54 -1.28 -1.60 12.07
CA GLU A 54 -0.61 -2.34 13.15
C GLU A 54 -0.95 -1.77 14.53
N HIS A 55 -1.05 -0.44 14.63
CA HIS A 55 -1.40 0.22 15.89
C HIS A 55 -2.84 -0.07 16.31
N GLN A 56 -3.79 -0.11 15.39
CA GLN A 56 -5.19 -0.43 15.67
C GLN A 56 -5.37 -1.91 16.03
N GLU A 57 -4.74 -2.82 15.29
CA GLU A 57 -4.77 -4.25 15.61
C GLU A 57 -4.19 -4.54 16.99
N HIS A 58 -3.10 -3.86 17.36
CA HIS A 58 -2.52 -4.02 18.69
C HIS A 58 -3.47 -3.57 19.80
N LYS A 59 -4.16 -2.45 19.61
CA LYS A 59 -5.20 -1.98 20.56
C LYS A 59 -6.35 -2.95 20.67
N ALA A 60 -6.91 -3.40 19.54
CA ALA A 60 -8.00 -4.36 19.53
C ALA A 60 -7.63 -5.64 20.30
N ASN A 61 -6.43 -6.16 20.09
CA ASN A 61 -5.95 -7.34 20.80
C ASN A 61 -5.83 -7.12 22.31
N LEU A 62 -5.34 -5.95 22.75
CA LEU A 62 -5.25 -5.62 24.17
C LEU A 62 -6.64 -5.53 24.82
N ASP A 63 -7.58 -4.87 24.16
CA ASP A 63 -8.94 -4.70 24.65
C ASP A 63 -9.67 -6.07 24.76
N PHE A 64 -9.51 -6.95 23.76
CA PHE A 64 -10.02 -8.32 23.83
C PHE A 64 -9.42 -9.13 24.99
N HIS A 65 -8.13 -9.02 25.21
CA HIS A 65 -7.50 -9.69 26.36
C HIS A 65 -8.03 -9.18 27.70
N GLN A 66 -8.17 -7.87 27.84
CA GLN A 66 -8.72 -7.26 29.06
C GLN A 66 -10.17 -7.67 29.27
N ALA A 67 -11.01 -7.61 28.23
CA ALA A 67 -12.40 -8.05 28.30
C ALA A 67 -12.52 -9.52 28.74
N THR A 68 -11.68 -10.40 28.17
CA THR A 68 -11.66 -11.82 28.52
C THR A 68 -11.30 -12.04 30.01
N HIS A 69 -10.26 -11.36 30.50
CA HIS A 69 -9.87 -11.45 31.92
C HIS A 69 -10.97 -10.95 32.83
N ARG A 70 -11.61 -9.84 32.53
CA ARG A 70 -12.71 -9.30 33.35
C ARG A 70 -13.95 -10.19 33.32
N LEU A 71 -14.24 -10.84 32.18
CA LEU A 71 -15.33 -11.79 32.08
C LEU A 71 -15.08 -13.04 33.00
N LEU A 72 -13.83 -13.53 32.99
CA LEU A 72 -13.41 -14.61 33.87
C LEU A 72 -13.54 -14.21 35.35
N ASP A 73 -13.10 -13.01 35.70
CA ASP A 73 -13.22 -12.48 37.06
C ASP A 73 -14.70 -12.26 37.44
N ALA A 74 -15.54 -11.79 36.53
CA ALA A 74 -16.98 -11.67 36.75
C ALA A 74 -17.64 -13.03 37.05
N THR A 75 -17.24 -14.06 36.27
CA THR A 75 -17.71 -15.42 36.45
C THR A 75 -17.28 -15.99 37.81
N ALA A 76 -16.01 -15.77 38.16
CA ALA A 76 -15.47 -16.20 39.46
C ALA A 76 -16.15 -15.48 40.69
N ALA A 77 -16.44 -14.18 40.50
CA ALA A 77 -17.15 -13.39 41.55
C ALA A 77 -18.65 -13.73 41.69
N GLY A 78 -19.21 -14.45 40.73
CA GLY A 78 -20.62 -14.73 40.57
C GLY A 78 -21.41 -13.56 40.01
N ILE A 79 -21.94 -13.75 38.79
CA ILE A 79 -22.65 -12.72 38.01
C ILE A 79 -23.82 -12.06 38.75
N ARG A 80 -24.39 -12.75 39.74
CA ARG A 80 -25.49 -12.23 40.53
C ARG A 80 -25.07 -11.23 41.62
N THR A 81 -23.78 -11.13 41.93
CA THR A 81 -23.27 -10.14 42.89
C THR A 81 -23.14 -8.75 42.25
N PRO A 82 -23.24 -7.65 43.02
CA PRO A 82 -23.05 -6.30 42.48
C PRO A 82 -21.69 -6.16 41.78
N ARG A 83 -20.63 -6.78 42.31
CA ARG A 83 -19.27 -6.76 41.72
C ARG A 83 -19.20 -7.55 40.39
N GLY A 84 -19.87 -8.72 40.33
CA GLY A 84 -19.93 -9.50 39.08
C GLY A 84 -20.63 -8.73 37.97
N ARG A 85 -21.73 -8.03 38.26
CA ARG A 85 -22.44 -7.21 37.27
C ARG A 85 -21.62 -6.03 36.74
N THR A 86 -20.86 -5.37 37.62
CA THR A 86 -19.99 -4.26 37.17
C THR A 86 -18.86 -4.76 36.28
N LEU A 87 -18.24 -5.89 36.59
CA LEU A 87 -17.19 -6.51 35.78
C LEU A 87 -17.72 -6.97 34.41
N GLU A 88 -18.92 -7.55 34.38
CA GLU A 88 -19.61 -7.95 33.17
C GLU A 88 -19.91 -6.72 32.29
N ALA A 89 -20.49 -5.66 32.85
CA ALA A 89 -20.77 -4.43 32.09
C ALA A 89 -19.48 -3.79 31.49
N THR A 90 -18.38 -3.83 32.26
CA THR A 90 -17.11 -3.30 31.78
C THR A 90 -16.50 -4.19 30.67
N SER A 91 -16.61 -5.52 30.78
CA SER A 91 -16.13 -6.43 29.75
C SER A 91 -16.90 -6.27 28.43
N VAL A 92 -18.21 -6.02 28.48
CA VAL A 92 -19.02 -5.73 27.31
C VAL A 92 -18.55 -4.44 26.62
N SER A 93 -18.29 -3.38 27.39
CA SER A 93 -17.80 -2.13 26.80
C SER A 93 -16.41 -2.26 26.19
N GLU A 94 -15.55 -3.11 26.74
CA GLU A 94 -14.22 -3.38 26.17
C GLU A 94 -14.28 -4.20 24.87
N VAL A 95 -15.24 -5.13 24.77
CA VAL A 95 -15.50 -5.85 23.52
C VAL A 95 -15.97 -4.87 22.43
N GLU A 96 -16.90 -3.96 22.76
CA GLU A 96 -17.39 -2.94 21.84
C GLU A 96 -16.24 -2.04 21.34
N HIS A 97 -15.33 -1.62 22.24
CA HIS A 97 -14.13 -0.88 21.83
C HIS A 97 -13.18 -1.69 20.94
N ALA A 98 -13.00 -2.98 21.24
CA ALA A 98 -12.17 -3.87 20.42
C ALA A 98 -12.76 -4.05 19.02
N GLU A 99 -14.08 -4.18 18.90
CA GLU A 99 -14.77 -4.26 17.60
C GLU A 99 -14.60 -2.96 16.78
N ASP A 100 -14.71 -1.78 17.40
CA ASP A 100 -14.47 -0.49 16.73
C ASP A 100 -13.03 -0.37 16.21
N HIS A 101 -12.04 -0.81 16.99
CA HIS A 101 -10.65 -0.84 16.56
C HIS A 101 -10.41 -1.85 15.41
N GLN A 102 -11.10 -2.99 15.45
CA GLN A 102 -11.00 -4.00 14.40
C GLN A 102 -11.63 -3.51 13.09
N GLU A 103 -12.76 -2.80 13.14
CA GLU A 103 -13.37 -2.20 11.96
C GLU A 103 -12.44 -1.15 11.33
N LYS A 104 -11.83 -0.28 12.12
CA LYS A 104 -10.83 0.68 11.66
C LYS A 104 -9.62 -0.01 11.03
N ALA A 105 -9.10 -1.07 11.62
CA ALA A 105 -7.99 -1.84 11.06
C ALA A 105 -8.37 -2.44 9.69
N ALA A 106 -9.58 -2.97 9.52
CA ALA A 106 -10.06 -3.48 8.24
C ALA A 106 -10.10 -2.41 7.15
N ASN A 107 -10.55 -1.18 7.51
CA ASN A 107 -10.57 -0.04 6.59
C ASN A 107 -9.16 0.42 6.18
N TYR A 108 -8.19 0.40 7.11
CA TYR A 108 -6.79 0.68 6.79
C TYR A 108 -6.20 -0.38 5.86
N THR A 109 -6.50 -1.67 6.08
CA THR A 109 -6.08 -2.76 5.19
C THR A 109 -6.62 -2.57 3.77
N LEU A 110 -7.90 -2.15 3.63
CA LEU A 110 -8.48 -1.82 2.34
C LEU A 110 -7.73 -0.67 1.66
N ALA A 111 -7.43 0.40 2.40
CA ALA A 111 -6.67 1.53 1.88
C ALA A 111 -5.27 1.12 1.40
N GLU A 112 -4.58 0.24 2.14
CA GLU A 112 -3.27 -0.31 1.76
C GLU A 112 -3.32 -1.05 0.41
N VAL A 113 -4.33 -1.90 0.20
CA VAL A 113 -4.51 -2.62 -1.07
C VAL A 113 -4.73 -1.66 -2.24
N ILE A 114 -5.55 -0.62 -2.04
CA ILE A 114 -5.81 0.41 -3.06
C ILE A 114 -4.51 1.21 -3.34
N LEU A 115 -3.75 1.57 -2.30
CA LEU A 115 -2.46 2.26 -2.43
C LEU A 115 -1.42 1.41 -3.17
N ALA A 116 -1.31 0.12 -2.84
CA ALA A 116 -0.41 -0.80 -3.52
C ALA A 116 -0.75 -0.93 -5.01
N THR A 117 -2.05 -0.96 -5.34
CA THR A 117 -2.53 -0.97 -6.73
C THR A 117 -2.13 0.32 -7.45
N SER A 118 -2.27 1.49 -6.82
CA SER A 118 -1.86 2.76 -7.40
C SER A 118 -0.36 2.82 -7.65
N LEU A 119 0.45 2.32 -6.71
CA LEU A 119 1.91 2.23 -6.84
C LEU A 119 2.33 1.35 -8.03
N PHE A 120 1.66 0.20 -8.20
CA PHE A 120 1.88 -0.67 -9.36
C PHE A 120 1.59 0.06 -10.68
N LEU A 121 0.47 0.80 -10.76
CA LEU A 121 0.11 1.57 -11.95
C LEU A 121 1.11 2.71 -12.22
N PHE A 122 1.62 3.39 -11.20
CA PHE A 122 2.71 4.36 -11.35
C PHE A 122 3.98 3.69 -11.90
N GLY A 123 4.32 2.48 -11.41
CA GLY A 123 5.45 1.69 -11.91
C GLY A 123 5.29 1.36 -13.40
N VAL A 124 4.10 0.91 -13.82
CA VAL A 124 3.78 0.65 -15.24
C VAL A 124 3.90 1.93 -16.08
N ALA A 125 3.43 3.07 -15.57
CA ALA A 125 3.59 4.36 -16.24
C ALA A 125 5.07 4.73 -16.42
N GLY A 126 5.92 4.45 -15.42
CA GLY A 126 7.36 4.74 -15.48
C GLY A 126 8.11 3.91 -16.53
N ILE A 127 7.76 2.63 -16.66
CA ILE A 127 8.45 1.69 -17.57
C ILE A 127 7.95 1.81 -19.01
N SER A 128 6.73 2.30 -19.22
CA SER A 128 6.12 2.34 -20.55
C SER A 128 6.83 3.32 -21.48
N SER A 129 7.29 2.84 -22.64
CA SER A 129 7.86 3.65 -23.70
C SER A 129 6.80 4.34 -24.59
N ARG A 130 5.54 3.87 -24.56
CA ARG A 130 4.45 4.42 -25.36
C ARG A 130 3.77 5.55 -24.61
N TRP A 131 3.86 6.76 -25.15
CA TRP A 131 3.31 7.98 -24.57
C TRP A 131 1.84 7.88 -24.11
N ARG A 132 0.98 7.31 -24.94
CA ARG A 132 -0.44 7.15 -24.62
C ARG A 132 -0.68 6.26 -23.40
N ILE A 133 0.10 5.16 -23.28
CA ILE A 133 0.04 4.26 -22.16
C ILE A 133 0.57 4.94 -20.89
N LYS A 134 1.68 5.68 -21.03
CA LYS A 134 2.32 6.41 -19.92
C LYS A 134 1.34 7.40 -19.28
N ILE A 135 0.70 8.26 -20.09
CA ILE A 135 -0.29 9.22 -19.58
C ILE A 135 -1.53 8.50 -19.03
N GLY A 136 -2.07 7.52 -19.75
CA GLY A 136 -3.26 6.80 -19.31
C GLY A 136 -3.04 6.11 -17.96
N SER A 137 -1.94 5.35 -17.81
CA SER A 137 -1.62 4.68 -16.55
C SER A 137 -1.35 5.67 -15.42
N PHE A 138 -0.67 6.79 -15.69
CA PHE A 138 -0.42 7.83 -14.69
C PHE A 138 -1.72 8.47 -14.20
N SER A 139 -2.64 8.79 -15.12
CA SER A 139 -3.94 9.39 -14.77
C SER A 139 -4.78 8.45 -13.91
N VAL A 140 -4.86 7.17 -14.30
CA VAL A 140 -5.59 6.16 -13.51
C VAL A 140 -4.94 5.96 -12.15
N ALA A 141 -3.61 5.84 -12.09
CA ALA A 141 -2.88 5.71 -10.83
C ALA A 141 -3.15 6.88 -9.88
N THR A 142 -3.12 8.11 -10.41
CA THR A 142 -3.40 9.32 -9.62
C THR A 142 -4.84 9.31 -9.08
N PHE A 143 -5.81 8.92 -9.89
CA PHE A 143 -7.19 8.81 -9.45
C PHE A 143 -7.37 7.77 -8.33
N VAL A 144 -6.82 6.56 -8.51
CA VAL A 144 -6.84 5.49 -7.51
C VAL A 144 -6.15 5.93 -6.21
N PHE A 145 -5.02 6.63 -6.32
CA PHE A 145 -4.30 7.18 -5.18
C PHE A 145 -5.13 8.19 -4.39
N LEU A 146 -5.83 9.11 -5.07
CA LEU A 146 -6.71 10.08 -4.42
C LEU A 146 -7.88 9.41 -3.70
N VAL A 147 -8.47 8.37 -4.30
CA VAL A 147 -9.52 7.58 -3.65
C VAL A 147 -9.01 6.94 -2.36
N ALA A 148 -7.80 6.35 -2.39
CA ALA A 148 -7.19 5.76 -1.19
C ALA A 148 -6.96 6.80 -0.07
N ILE A 149 -6.49 8.01 -0.42
CA ILE A 149 -6.32 9.10 0.56
C ILE A 149 -7.66 9.49 1.17
N VAL A 150 -8.73 9.60 0.38
CA VAL A 150 -10.06 9.91 0.90
C VAL A 150 -10.52 8.83 1.88
N VAL A 151 -10.38 7.55 1.53
CA VAL A 151 -10.71 6.42 2.42
C VAL A 151 -9.90 6.52 3.72
N LEU A 152 -8.61 6.82 3.64
CA LEU A 152 -7.74 6.95 4.81
C LEU A 152 -8.11 8.15 5.70
N ALA A 153 -8.58 9.24 5.10
CA ALA A 153 -8.94 10.47 5.81
C ALA A 153 -10.34 10.43 6.46
N THR A 154 -11.21 9.53 6.02
CA THR A 154 -12.58 9.38 6.53
C THR A 154 -12.72 8.37 7.67
N ASN A 155 -11.65 7.65 7.99
CA ASN A 155 -11.54 6.69 9.09
C ASN A 155 -10.63 7.21 10.19
#